data_cfcfccbf003f6393e6d53ca020eebd56
#
_entry.id   cfcfccbf003f6393e6d53ca020eebd56
#
_cell.length_a   1.000
_cell.length_b   1.000
_cell.length_c   1.000
_cell.angle_alpha   90.00
_cell.angle_beta   90.00
_cell.angle_gamma   90.00
#
_symmetry.space_group_name_H-M   'P 1'
#
loop_
_entity.id
_entity.type
_entity.pdbx_description
1 polymer ?
#
loop_
_entity_poly.entity_id
_entity_poly.type
_entity_poly.pdbx_seq_one_letter_code
_entity_poly.pdbx_strand_id
1 'polypeptide(L)'
;MQIIFVSNYINHHQLPFCRAMLSQNDGEFIFIQMEPMEQERIEMGWGLDVKELPFVHCYNEEPEFCQNLIDQGEIVIYGGVEEESYITPRIEAGKLTFRYSERIYKEGQWKFVSPRGLKKKYHDHIRYRKKDVYLLCAGAYVASDFHLIHAYPDKMYAWGYFPEFREYRVDELMDFKDKEEKIEILWAGRMIDWKHPDDAIHAVADLLKRKNQVHLTMAGGGVMEAQLKQLTVELGIEKSVTFTGFLSPSEIRIKMLAADIFLFTSDYREGWGAVLNEAMNSGCAVIASSGIGAVPYLLQHGKNGMVYRNGNVKEMKEYVSQLAEDRNTCRRLGMNAYETIRTKWNADTAASNLLRVIRSIQTENPEAAPDGPASRAEIIAPGKGYAYTRK
;
A
#
# COMPACT_ATOMS: atom_id res chain seq x y z
N MET A 1 17.18 13.43 -16.90
CA MET A 1 17.17 13.99 -15.51
C MET A 1 17.90 13.03 -14.59
N GLN A 2 18.67 13.55 -13.61
CA GLN A 2 19.20 12.69 -12.55
C GLN A 2 18.20 12.65 -11.39
N ILE A 3 17.72 11.46 -11.06
CA ILE A 3 16.73 11.24 -10.00
C ILE A 3 17.31 10.30 -8.96
N ILE A 4 17.35 10.76 -7.72
CA ILE A 4 17.85 10.01 -6.57
C ILE A 4 16.66 9.63 -5.69
N PHE A 5 16.47 8.34 -5.43
CA PHE A 5 15.47 7.87 -4.48
C PHE A 5 16.15 7.35 -3.21
N VAL A 6 15.94 8.06 -2.12
CA VAL A 6 16.50 7.74 -0.79
C VAL A 6 15.44 7.10 0.08
N SER A 7 15.71 5.90 0.57
CA SER A 7 14.81 5.19 1.48
C SER A 7 15.60 4.34 2.48
N ASN A 8 14.91 3.78 3.49
CA ASN A 8 15.55 2.89 4.46
C ASN A 8 16.26 1.73 3.77
N TYR A 9 15.55 0.84 3.10
CA TYR A 9 16.10 -0.25 2.27
C TYR A 9 15.20 -0.53 1.08
N ILE A 10 15.81 -1.04 -0.01
CA ILE A 10 15.05 -1.50 -1.16
C ILE A 10 14.35 -2.83 -0.84
N ASN A 11 13.11 -2.98 -1.30
CA ASN A 11 12.33 -4.20 -1.12
C ASN A 11 11.49 -4.51 -2.36
N HIS A 12 10.87 -5.68 -2.38
CA HIS A 12 10.09 -6.18 -3.50
C HIS A 12 8.86 -5.31 -3.87
N HIS A 13 8.40 -4.42 -2.98
CA HIS A 13 7.32 -3.46 -3.30
C HIS A 13 7.84 -2.16 -3.95
N GLN A 14 9.12 -1.82 -3.77
CA GLN A 14 9.75 -0.63 -4.35
C GLN A 14 10.50 -0.95 -5.65
N LEU A 15 11.07 -2.16 -5.76
CA LEU A 15 11.86 -2.58 -6.91
C LEU A 15 11.13 -2.40 -8.26
N PRO A 16 9.83 -2.73 -8.43
CA PRO A 16 9.14 -2.52 -9.69
C PRO A 16 9.09 -1.04 -10.09
N PHE A 17 8.85 -0.13 -9.14
CA PHE A 17 8.88 1.31 -9.41
C PHE A 17 10.29 1.79 -9.79
N CYS A 18 11.34 1.31 -9.12
CA CYS A 18 12.72 1.64 -9.47
C CYS A 18 13.06 1.18 -10.89
N ARG A 19 12.65 -0.03 -11.28
CA ARG A 19 12.83 -0.55 -12.64
C ARG A 19 12.06 0.26 -13.69
N ALA A 20 10.83 0.66 -13.38
CA ALA A 20 10.04 1.53 -14.26
C ALA A 20 10.71 2.91 -14.43
N MET A 21 11.27 3.48 -13.37
CA MET A 21 12.04 4.73 -13.45
C MET A 21 13.29 4.59 -14.30
N LEU A 22 14.05 3.50 -14.15
CA LEU A 22 15.22 3.20 -14.99
C LEU A 22 14.86 3.08 -16.47
N SER A 23 13.71 2.48 -16.78
CA SER A 23 13.23 2.27 -18.16
C SER A 23 12.69 3.54 -18.81
N GLN A 24 12.04 4.43 -18.04
CA GLN A 24 11.26 5.56 -18.58
C GLN A 24 11.96 6.93 -18.44
N ASN A 25 12.97 7.03 -17.57
CA ASN A 25 13.73 8.26 -17.40
C ASN A 25 14.87 8.31 -18.41
N ASP A 26 14.95 9.37 -19.22
CA ASP A 26 16.01 9.59 -20.20
C ASP A 26 17.37 9.95 -19.57
N GLY A 27 17.48 9.89 -18.25
CA GLY A 27 18.69 10.19 -17.49
C GLY A 27 19.02 9.10 -16.48
N GLU A 28 19.75 9.48 -15.46
CA GLU A 28 20.21 8.58 -14.42
C GLU A 28 19.15 8.41 -13.33
N PHE A 29 18.95 7.19 -12.87
CA PHE A 29 18.16 6.87 -11.68
C PHE A 29 19.02 6.08 -10.70
N ILE A 30 19.09 6.58 -9.46
CA ILE A 30 19.87 5.97 -8.37
C ILE A 30 18.95 5.76 -7.18
N PHE A 31 19.04 4.59 -6.55
CA PHE A 31 18.44 4.32 -5.26
C PHE A 31 19.51 4.33 -4.18
N ILE A 32 19.32 5.12 -3.13
CA ILE A 32 20.20 5.12 -1.95
C ILE A 32 19.49 4.40 -0.82
N GLN A 33 20.03 3.26 -0.42
CA GLN A 33 19.62 2.51 0.74
C GLN A 33 20.36 3.03 1.98
N MET A 34 19.63 3.56 2.95
CA MET A 34 20.19 4.18 4.15
C MET A 34 20.58 3.16 5.23
N GLU A 35 19.84 2.04 5.30
CA GLU A 35 19.98 1.02 6.35
C GLU A 35 19.93 -0.38 5.73
N PRO A 36 20.56 -1.38 6.34
CA PRO A 36 20.37 -2.77 5.93
C PRO A 36 18.94 -3.21 6.25
N MET A 37 18.41 -4.15 5.45
CA MET A 37 17.11 -4.74 5.75
C MET A 37 17.17 -5.55 7.05
N GLU A 38 16.11 -5.43 7.85
CA GLU A 38 15.95 -6.17 9.10
C GLU A 38 15.96 -7.69 8.85
N GLN A 39 16.66 -8.44 9.72
CA GLN A 39 16.83 -9.90 9.59
C GLN A 39 15.47 -10.63 9.52
N GLU A 40 14.49 -10.21 10.35
CA GLU A 40 13.14 -10.77 10.33
C GLU A 40 12.48 -10.69 8.94
N ARG A 41 12.70 -9.59 8.21
CA ARG A 41 12.15 -9.41 6.86
C ARG A 41 12.86 -10.26 5.83
N ILE A 42 14.17 -10.45 5.98
CA ILE A 42 14.95 -11.35 5.13
C ILE A 42 14.44 -12.78 5.29
N GLU A 43 14.18 -13.22 6.52
CA GLU A 43 13.61 -14.53 6.85
C GLU A 43 12.18 -14.72 6.31
N MET A 44 11.41 -13.64 6.18
CA MET A 44 10.11 -13.62 5.51
C MET A 44 10.20 -13.66 3.97
N GLY A 45 11.42 -13.77 3.39
CA GLY A 45 11.63 -13.81 1.95
C GLY A 45 11.58 -12.45 1.25
N TRP A 46 11.74 -11.34 1.97
CA TRP A 46 11.77 -9.98 1.40
C TRP A 46 13.15 -9.56 0.93
N GLY A 47 14.20 -10.31 1.31
CA GLY A 47 15.59 -10.02 0.96
C GLY A 47 15.80 -9.94 -0.54
N LEU A 48 16.55 -8.91 -0.97
CA LEU A 48 17.02 -8.74 -2.32
C LEU A 48 18.56 -8.76 -2.30
N ASP A 49 19.18 -9.38 -3.28
CA ASP A 49 20.63 -9.24 -3.46
C ASP A 49 20.92 -7.88 -4.09
N VAL A 50 21.28 -6.92 -3.24
CA VAL A 50 21.57 -5.54 -3.64
C VAL A 50 22.75 -5.49 -4.63
N LYS A 51 23.68 -6.45 -4.60
CA LYS A 51 24.83 -6.52 -5.51
C LYS A 51 24.41 -6.78 -6.96
N GLU A 52 23.25 -7.37 -7.18
CA GLU A 52 22.69 -7.57 -8.51
C GLU A 52 21.93 -6.33 -9.03
N LEU A 53 21.87 -5.26 -8.25
CA LEU A 53 21.14 -4.03 -8.57
C LEU A 53 22.12 -2.86 -8.73
N PRO A 54 22.69 -2.65 -9.92
CA PRO A 54 23.77 -1.67 -10.13
C PRO A 54 23.37 -0.21 -9.90
N PHE A 55 22.09 0.09 -9.79
CA PHE A 55 21.55 1.40 -9.48
C PHE A 55 21.33 1.65 -7.99
N VAL A 56 21.64 0.66 -7.13
CA VAL A 56 21.48 0.77 -5.67
C VAL A 56 22.83 1.00 -5.03
N HIS A 57 22.91 2.07 -4.24
CA HIS A 57 24.07 2.40 -3.41
C HIS A 57 23.70 2.31 -1.93
N CYS A 58 24.60 1.75 -1.13
CA CYS A 58 24.41 1.60 0.31
C CYS A 58 25.12 2.76 1.04
N TYR A 59 24.34 3.59 1.74
CA TYR A 59 24.89 4.75 2.45
C TYR A 59 26.00 4.38 3.43
N ASN A 60 25.86 3.25 4.13
CA ASN A 60 26.87 2.79 5.09
C ASN A 60 28.20 2.37 4.45
N GLU A 61 28.20 2.02 3.15
CA GLU A 61 29.39 1.61 2.41
C GLU A 61 30.07 2.82 1.73
N GLU A 62 29.26 3.77 1.24
CA GLU A 62 29.72 4.92 0.45
C GLU A 62 29.13 6.25 0.96
N PRO A 63 29.32 6.63 2.26
CA PRO A 63 28.58 7.74 2.88
C PRO A 63 28.83 9.10 2.22
N GLU A 64 30.08 9.42 1.86
CA GLU A 64 30.42 10.70 1.22
C GLU A 64 29.83 10.80 -0.18
N PHE A 65 29.88 9.72 -0.95
CA PHE A 65 29.31 9.66 -2.30
C PHE A 65 27.78 9.79 -2.24
N CYS A 66 27.12 9.01 -1.39
CA CYS A 66 25.67 9.05 -1.22
C CYS A 66 25.19 10.42 -0.71
N GLN A 67 25.89 11.03 0.26
CA GLN A 67 25.53 12.36 0.76
C GLN A 67 25.71 13.42 -0.32
N ASN A 68 26.77 13.34 -1.13
CA ASN A 68 26.95 14.26 -2.25
C ASN A 68 25.80 14.13 -3.28
N LEU A 69 25.34 12.92 -3.58
CA LEU A 69 24.17 12.69 -4.45
C LEU A 69 22.89 13.31 -3.85
N ILE A 70 22.66 13.15 -2.55
CA ILE A 70 21.52 13.75 -1.85
C ILE A 70 21.59 15.28 -1.94
N ASP A 71 22.77 15.87 -1.70
CA ASP A 71 22.93 17.32 -1.66
C ASP A 71 22.94 17.95 -3.06
N GLN A 72 23.53 17.29 -4.05
CA GLN A 72 23.79 17.89 -5.38
C GLN A 72 22.88 17.34 -6.49
N GLY A 73 22.32 16.13 -6.34
CA GLY A 73 21.46 15.52 -7.36
C GLY A 73 20.35 16.46 -7.87
N GLU A 74 19.97 16.35 -9.12
CA GLU A 74 18.97 17.22 -9.74
C GLU A 74 17.62 17.14 -9.01
N ILE A 75 17.14 15.92 -8.78
CA ILE A 75 15.88 15.65 -8.10
C ILE A 75 16.10 14.57 -7.04
N VAL A 76 15.58 14.78 -5.84
CA VAL A 76 15.63 13.78 -4.77
C VAL A 76 14.23 13.45 -4.29
N ILE A 77 13.92 12.15 -4.23
CA ILE A 77 12.77 11.59 -3.54
C ILE A 77 13.28 11.02 -2.21
N TYR A 78 12.76 11.50 -1.09
CA TYR A 78 13.24 11.16 0.25
C TYR A 78 12.10 10.68 1.15
N GLY A 79 12.19 9.45 1.64
CA GLY A 79 11.19 8.90 2.56
C GLY A 79 11.58 7.54 3.14
N GLY A 80 10.86 7.13 4.19
CA GLY A 80 11.20 5.91 4.92
C GLY A 80 12.42 6.05 5.84
N VAL A 81 12.97 7.26 5.99
CA VAL A 81 14.13 7.60 6.83
C VAL A 81 13.66 8.61 7.88
N GLU A 82 13.95 8.33 9.14
CA GLU A 82 13.53 9.20 10.26
C GLU A 82 14.46 10.40 10.46
N GLU A 83 15.73 10.27 10.08
CA GLU A 83 16.77 11.27 10.30
C GLU A 83 16.70 12.36 9.21
N GLU A 84 16.37 13.57 9.64
CA GLU A 84 16.20 14.73 8.76
C GLU A 84 17.52 15.45 8.40
N SER A 85 18.60 15.18 9.12
CA SER A 85 19.89 15.84 8.88
C SER A 85 20.44 15.56 7.49
N TYR A 86 20.18 14.39 6.93
CA TYR A 86 20.63 14.01 5.59
C TYR A 86 20.00 14.84 4.47
N ILE A 87 18.76 15.31 4.63
CA ILE A 87 18.04 16.02 3.56
C ILE A 87 17.93 17.54 3.81
N THR A 88 18.11 17.98 5.07
CA THR A 88 17.96 19.38 5.46
C THR A 88 18.84 20.34 4.64
N PRO A 89 20.16 20.11 4.42
CA PRO A 89 21.00 21.01 3.64
C PRO A 89 20.47 21.25 2.23
N ARG A 90 20.03 20.19 1.56
CA ARG A 90 19.43 20.26 0.23
C ARG A 90 18.18 21.13 0.19
N ILE A 91 17.25 20.91 1.13
CA ILE A 91 15.99 21.66 1.20
C ILE A 91 16.26 23.14 1.49
N GLU A 92 17.21 23.43 2.39
CA GLU A 92 17.61 24.81 2.70
C GLU A 92 18.24 25.53 1.50
N ALA A 93 18.98 24.80 0.68
CA ALA A 93 19.51 25.28 -0.59
C ALA A 93 18.43 25.52 -1.66
N GLY A 94 17.15 25.15 -1.40
CA GLY A 94 16.04 25.36 -2.34
C GLY A 94 15.99 24.38 -3.51
N LYS A 95 16.63 23.23 -3.41
CA LYS A 95 16.65 22.23 -4.50
C LYS A 95 15.38 21.39 -4.50
N LEU A 96 14.88 21.05 -5.69
CA LEU A 96 13.67 20.27 -5.89
C LEU A 96 13.74 18.93 -5.15
N THR A 97 12.80 18.74 -4.23
CA THR A 97 12.74 17.57 -3.36
C THR A 97 11.31 17.06 -3.25
N PHE A 98 11.13 15.75 -3.42
CA PHE A 98 9.90 15.07 -3.10
C PHE A 98 10.06 14.33 -1.77
N ARG A 99 9.19 14.62 -0.82
CA ARG A 99 9.03 13.82 0.39
C ARG A 99 8.09 12.67 0.09
N TYR A 100 8.38 11.50 0.63
CA TYR A 100 7.53 10.33 0.55
C TYR A 100 7.16 9.92 1.98
N SER A 101 5.89 9.91 2.32
CA SER A 101 5.47 9.68 3.71
C SER A 101 4.15 8.91 3.79
N GLU A 102 4.07 8.04 4.78
CA GLU A 102 2.81 7.56 5.34
C GLU A 102 2.26 8.57 6.36
N ARG A 103 1.14 8.24 7.00
CA ARG A 103 0.49 9.07 8.01
C ARG A 103 1.40 9.38 9.19
N ILE A 104 1.47 10.64 9.57
CA ILE A 104 2.19 11.10 10.77
C ILE A 104 1.34 11.05 12.05
N TYR A 105 0.03 10.86 11.92
CA TYR A 105 -0.93 10.75 13.03
C TYR A 105 -1.74 9.44 12.96
N LYS A 106 -1.05 8.29 12.81
CA LYS A 106 -1.70 6.96 12.75
C LYS A 106 -2.58 6.68 13.97
N GLU A 107 -2.16 7.10 15.16
CA GLU A 107 -2.91 6.88 16.40
C GLU A 107 -4.00 7.93 16.70
N GLY A 108 -4.24 8.84 15.78
CA GLY A 108 -5.28 9.86 15.88
C GLY A 108 -4.80 11.28 15.66
N GLN A 109 -5.56 12.04 14.88
CA GLN A 109 -5.24 13.42 14.52
C GLN A 109 -5.25 14.38 15.72
N TRP A 110 -5.89 14.03 16.84
CA TRP A 110 -5.86 14.83 18.08
C TRP A 110 -4.44 15.09 18.61
N LYS A 111 -3.46 14.24 18.21
CA LYS A 111 -2.04 14.44 18.56
C LYS A 111 -1.42 15.70 17.93
N PHE A 112 -2.06 16.33 16.95
CA PHE A 112 -1.53 17.55 16.33
C PHE A 112 -1.41 18.73 17.30
N VAL A 113 -2.23 18.77 18.37
CA VAL A 113 -2.17 19.83 19.39
C VAL A 113 -0.99 19.70 20.37
N SER A 114 -0.20 18.63 20.30
CA SER A 114 0.97 18.44 21.16
C SER A 114 2.05 19.49 20.86
N PRO A 115 2.43 20.38 21.82
CA PRO A 115 3.45 21.41 21.54
C PRO A 115 4.80 20.86 21.12
N ARG A 116 5.23 19.74 21.75
CA ARG A 116 6.49 19.06 21.39
C ARG A 116 6.40 18.46 19.98
N GLY A 117 5.27 17.83 19.66
CA GLY A 117 5.01 17.27 18.34
C GLY A 117 4.96 18.35 17.25
N LEU A 118 4.29 19.48 17.52
CA LEU A 118 4.25 20.63 16.61
C LEU A 118 5.63 21.25 16.37
N LYS A 119 6.45 21.38 17.41
CA LYS A 119 7.83 21.87 17.27
C LYS A 119 8.63 20.97 16.32
N LYS A 120 8.55 19.64 16.49
CA LYS A 120 9.20 18.69 15.58
C LYS A 120 8.66 18.85 14.15
N LYS A 121 7.33 18.85 13.96
CA LYS A 121 6.71 19.02 12.64
C LYS A 121 7.02 20.36 11.98
N TYR A 122 7.18 21.43 12.77
CA TYR A 122 7.64 22.71 12.26
C TYR A 122 9.04 22.58 11.64
N HIS A 123 9.99 21.98 12.36
CA HIS A 123 11.36 21.79 11.87
C HIS A 123 11.43 20.85 10.66
N ASP A 124 10.66 19.76 10.67
CA ASP A 124 10.77 18.72 9.65
C ASP A 124 9.99 19.07 8.37
N HIS A 125 8.90 19.85 8.47
CA HIS A 125 7.96 20.05 7.37
C HIS A 125 7.48 21.50 7.18
N ILE A 126 6.96 22.16 8.23
CA ILE A 126 6.20 23.43 8.08
C ILE A 126 7.10 24.58 7.61
N ARG A 127 8.32 24.69 8.14
CA ARG A 127 9.27 25.76 7.77
C ARG A 127 9.62 25.76 6.28
N TYR A 128 9.47 24.61 5.63
CA TYR A 128 9.79 24.43 4.21
C TYR A 128 8.60 24.65 3.26
N ARG A 129 7.42 25.01 3.75
CA ARG A 129 6.19 25.15 2.94
C ARG A 129 6.32 26.05 1.71
N LYS A 130 7.26 27.02 1.73
CA LYS A 130 7.55 27.93 0.62
C LYS A 130 8.69 27.47 -0.29
N LYS A 131 9.40 26.41 0.07
CA LYS A 131 10.50 25.83 -0.71
C LYS A 131 9.96 24.86 -1.77
N ASP A 132 10.81 24.45 -2.69
CA ASP A 132 10.47 23.47 -3.74
C ASP A 132 10.47 22.03 -3.19
N VAL A 133 9.61 21.84 -2.21
CA VAL A 133 9.40 20.56 -1.53
C VAL A 133 7.96 20.11 -1.73
N TYR A 134 7.79 18.93 -2.29
CA TYR A 134 6.52 18.32 -2.61
C TYR A 134 6.33 17.04 -1.78
N LEU A 135 5.09 16.61 -1.57
CA LEU A 135 4.78 15.42 -0.78
C LEU A 135 4.09 14.36 -1.64
N LEU A 136 4.67 13.18 -1.68
CA LEU A 136 4.06 11.95 -2.17
C LEU A 136 3.35 11.26 -1.00
N CYS A 137 2.03 11.28 -1.00
CA CYS A 137 1.18 10.82 0.09
C CYS A 137 0.92 9.31 -0.05
N ALA A 138 1.71 8.48 0.64
CA ALA A 138 1.55 7.02 0.65
C ALA A 138 0.33 6.60 1.48
N GLY A 139 -0.85 6.82 0.91
CA GLY A 139 -2.15 6.56 1.49
C GLY A 139 -3.07 7.78 1.50
N ALA A 140 -4.35 7.54 1.36
CA ALA A 140 -5.38 8.56 1.14
C ALA A 140 -5.56 9.54 2.31
N TYR A 141 -5.20 9.13 3.51
CA TYR A 141 -5.34 9.97 4.73
C TYR A 141 -4.11 10.81 5.05
N VAL A 142 -3.02 10.64 4.31
CA VAL A 142 -1.75 11.35 4.53
C VAL A 142 -1.93 12.85 4.31
N ALA A 143 -2.57 13.24 3.21
CA ALA A 143 -2.81 14.65 2.88
C ALA A 143 -3.59 15.38 3.99
N SER A 144 -4.54 14.70 4.64
CA SER A 144 -5.28 15.26 5.78
C SER A 144 -4.40 15.55 6.99
N ASP A 145 -3.45 14.66 7.30
CA ASP A 145 -2.53 14.85 8.41
C ASP A 145 -1.61 16.06 8.18
N PHE A 146 -1.08 16.23 6.97
CA PHE A 146 -0.21 17.36 6.62
C PHE A 146 -0.98 18.66 6.40
N HIS A 147 -2.23 18.59 5.97
CA HIS A 147 -3.12 19.76 5.88
C HIS A 147 -3.38 20.38 7.26
N LEU A 148 -3.60 19.56 8.31
CA LEU A 148 -3.80 20.01 9.68
C LEU A 148 -2.65 20.90 10.22
N ILE A 149 -1.43 20.61 9.79
CA ILE A 149 -0.24 21.37 10.20
C ILE A 149 0.17 22.43 9.17
N HIS A 150 -0.67 22.68 8.15
CA HIS A 150 -0.40 23.63 7.07
C HIS A 150 0.96 23.41 6.36
N ALA A 151 1.41 22.18 6.21
CA ALA A 151 2.58 21.80 5.42
C ALA A 151 2.17 21.49 3.96
N TYR A 152 3.08 21.73 3.03
CA TYR A 152 2.95 21.43 1.59
C TYR A 152 1.66 21.97 0.92
N PRO A 153 1.27 23.24 1.09
CA PRO A 153 0.06 23.79 0.47
C PRO A 153 0.17 23.64 -1.06
N ASP A 154 -0.85 23.04 -1.68
CA ASP A 154 -0.92 22.75 -3.13
C ASP A 154 0.25 21.91 -3.69
N LYS A 155 0.97 21.19 -2.85
CA LYS A 155 2.17 20.40 -3.19
C LYS A 155 2.07 18.94 -2.76
N MET A 156 0.85 18.42 -2.59
CA MET A 156 0.61 17.03 -2.18
C MET A 156 0.06 16.21 -3.34
N TYR A 157 0.65 15.03 -3.57
CA TYR A 157 0.27 14.12 -4.64
C TYR A 157 -0.09 12.74 -4.08
N ALA A 158 -1.11 12.10 -4.65
CA ALA A 158 -1.50 10.74 -4.33
C ALA A 158 -0.38 9.77 -4.67
N TRP A 159 -0.07 8.88 -3.74
CA TRP A 159 1.03 7.93 -3.90
C TRP A 159 0.76 6.65 -3.12
N GLY A 160 1.60 5.62 -3.37
CA GLY A 160 1.47 4.34 -2.67
C GLY A 160 2.67 3.44 -2.87
N TYR A 161 2.46 2.14 -2.63
CA TYR A 161 3.39 1.08 -2.99
C TYR A 161 2.94 0.44 -4.30
N PHE A 162 3.92 -0.03 -5.09
CA PHE A 162 3.69 -0.60 -6.41
C PHE A 162 4.34 -1.98 -6.50
N PRO A 163 3.75 -3.02 -5.88
CA PRO A 163 4.22 -4.38 -6.04
C PRO A 163 4.26 -4.79 -7.52
N GLU A 164 5.01 -5.85 -7.81
CA GLU A 164 5.12 -6.40 -9.15
C GLU A 164 3.73 -6.65 -9.76
N PHE A 165 3.47 -6.01 -10.89
CA PHE A 165 2.30 -6.32 -11.70
C PHE A 165 2.59 -7.59 -12.50
N ARG A 166 1.71 -8.58 -12.37
CA ARG A 166 1.74 -9.79 -13.18
C ARG A 166 0.60 -9.74 -14.18
N GLU A 167 0.96 -9.90 -15.44
CA GLU A 167 -0.02 -9.93 -16.51
C GLU A 167 -0.68 -11.29 -16.59
N TYR A 168 -2.01 -11.29 -16.62
CA TYR A 168 -2.83 -12.49 -16.79
C TYR A 168 -3.87 -12.25 -17.88
N ARG A 169 -4.22 -13.33 -18.58
CA ARG A 169 -5.44 -13.36 -19.38
C ARG A 169 -6.63 -13.47 -18.43
N VAL A 170 -7.26 -12.33 -18.14
CA VAL A 170 -8.22 -12.22 -17.04
C VAL A 170 -9.39 -13.18 -17.16
N ASP A 171 -9.86 -13.47 -18.40
CA ASP A 171 -10.93 -14.43 -18.60
C ASP A 171 -10.50 -15.84 -18.20
N GLU A 172 -9.30 -16.27 -18.59
CA GLU A 172 -8.74 -17.57 -18.19
C GLU A 172 -8.52 -17.68 -16.69
N LEU A 173 -8.09 -16.57 -16.07
CA LEU A 173 -7.95 -16.48 -14.61
C LEU A 173 -9.30 -16.66 -13.91
N MET A 174 -10.35 -16.01 -14.42
CA MET A 174 -11.68 -16.15 -13.85
C MET A 174 -12.25 -17.57 -14.06
N ASP A 175 -12.07 -18.15 -15.24
CA ASP A 175 -12.48 -19.52 -15.52
C ASP A 175 -11.72 -20.54 -14.66
N PHE A 176 -10.46 -20.24 -14.29
CA PHE A 176 -9.72 -21.05 -13.32
C PHE A 176 -10.35 -21.03 -11.93
N LYS A 177 -10.75 -19.84 -11.44
CA LYS A 177 -11.39 -19.68 -10.14
C LYS A 177 -12.79 -20.33 -10.09
N ASP A 178 -13.54 -20.31 -11.19
CA ASP A 178 -14.88 -20.89 -11.28
C ASP A 178 -14.92 -22.43 -11.32
N LYS A 179 -13.76 -23.11 -11.43
CA LYS A 179 -13.72 -24.58 -11.48
C LYS A 179 -14.12 -25.27 -10.17
N GLU A 180 -13.93 -24.59 -9.07
CA GLU A 180 -14.27 -25.11 -7.75
C GLU A 180 -15.69 -24.71 -7.36
N GLU A 181 -16.51 -25.67 -6.92
CA GLU A 181 -17.85 -25.34 -6.38
C GLU A 181 -17.76 -24.55 -5.07
N LYS A 182 -16.68 -24.71 -4.37
CA LYS A 182 -16.40 -24.10 -3.08
C LYS A 182 -15.82 -22.69 -3.27
N ILE A 183 -16.32 -21.74 -2.49
CA ILE A 183 -15.76 -20.39 -2.45
C ILE A 183 -14.48 -20.39 -1.64
N GLU A 184 -13.37 -20.01 -2.26
CA GLU A 184 -12.08 -19.84 -1.60
C GLU A 184 -11.91 -18.40 -1.11
N ILE A 185 -11.79 -18.24 0.19
CA ILE A 185 -11.55 -16.95 0.87
C ILE A 185 -10.11 -16.94 1.36
N LEU A 186 -9.40 -15.83 1.10
CA LEU A 186 -8.05 -15.62 1.58
C LEU A 186 -8.00 -14.43 2.52
N TRP A 187 -7.34 -14.61 3.64
CA TRP A 187 -6.83 -13.55 4.49
C TRP A 187 -5.31 -13.66 4.56
N ALA A 188 -4.57 -12.54 4.42
CA ALA A 188 -3.12 -12.57 4.43
C ALA A 188 -2.53 -11.39 5.22
N GLY A 189 -1.65 -11.70 6.19
CA GLY A 189 -0.98 -10.69 6.98
C GLY A 189 -0.39 -11.25 8.28
N ARG A 190 0.22 -10.37 9.09
CA ARG A 190 0.62 -10.72 10.44
C ARG A 190 -0.62 -10.89 11.32
N MET A 191 -0.68 -11.97 12.09
CA MET A 191 -1.79 -12.25 13.00
C MET A 191 -1.64 -11.45 14.31
N ILE A 192 -2.02 -10.17 14.24
CA ILE A 192 -1.95 -9.19 15.32
C ILE A 192 -3.29 -8.45 15.44
N ASP A 193 -3.57 -7.85 16.60
CA ASP A 193 -4.87 -7.30 16.96
C ASP A 193 -5.47 -6.34 15.94
N TRP A 194 -4.74 -5.33 15.53
CA TRP A 194 -5.24 -4.28 14.64
C TRP A 194 -5.42 -4.71 13.16
N LYS A 195 -5.02 -5.95 12.82
CA LYS A 195 -5.34 -6.57 11.54
C LYS A 195 -6.64 -7.38 11.56
N HIS A 196 -7.22 -7.59 12.73
CA HIS A 196 -8.50 -8.27 12.93
C HIS A 196 -8.65 -9.59 12.15
N PRO A 197 -7.69 -10.54 12.30
CA PRO A 197 -7.76 -11.84 11.61
C PRO A 197 -8.96 -12.70 12.07
N ASP A 198 -9.43 -12.50 13.30
CA ASP A 198 -10.60 -13.14 13.88
C ASP A 198 -11.91 -12.80 13.16
N ASP A 199 -12.03 -11.59 12.61
CA ASP A 199 -13.19 -11.18 11.84
C ASP A 199 -13.39 -12.06 10.59
N ALA A 200 -12.30 -12.49 9.94
CA ALA A 200 -12.36 -13.41 8.80
C ALA A 200 -12.90 -14.79 9.21
N ILE A 201 -12.47 -15.31 10.36
CA ILE A 201 -12.93 -16.58 10.91
C ILE A 201 -14.43 -16.50 11.25
N HIS A 202 -14.85 -15.43 11.90
CA HIS A 202 -16.26 -15.22 12.23
C HIS A 202 -17.15 -15.09 10.99
N ALA A 203 -16.66 -14.45 9.92
CA ALA A 203 -17.43 -14.35 8.66
C ALA A 203 -17.66 -15.72 8.02
N VAL A 204 -16.61 -16.55 7.99
CA VAL A 204 -16.69 -17.91 7.45
C VAL A 204 -17.57 -18.82 8.31
N ALA A 205 -17.51 -18.70 9.62
CA ALA A 205 -18.40 -19.45 10.53
C ALA A 205 -19.88 -19.13 10.24
N ASP A 206 -20.20 -17.88 9.97
CA ASP A 206 -21.57 -17.48 9.63
C ASP A 206 -22.03 -18.01 8.28
N LEU A 207 -21.13 -18.08 7.27
CA LEU A 207 -21.43 -18.71 5.97
C LEU A 207 -21.71 -20.21 6.10
N LEU A 208 -20.89 -20.92 6.86
CA LEU A 208 -21.03 -22.36 7.07
C LEU A 208 -22.35 -22.71 7.78
N LYS A 209 -22.83 -21.87 8.73
CA LYS A 209 -24.15 -22.01 9.34
C LYS A 209 -25.29 -21.91 8.32
N ARG A 210 -25.09 -21.14 7.25
CA ARG A 210 -26.04 -21.01 6.12
C ARG A 210 -25.87 -22.10 5.07
N LYS A 211 -25.06 -23.13 5.32
CA LYS A 211 -24.75 -24.26 4.44
C LYS A 211 -24.01 -23.86 3.14
N ASN A 212 -23.34 -22.71 3.11
CA ASN A 212 -22.46 -22.38 2.00
C ASN A 212 -21.21 -23.28 1.99
N GLN A 213 -20.78 -23.68 0.82
CA GLN A 213 -19.51 -24.37 0.65
C GLN A 213 -18.39 -23.33 0.57
N VAL A 214 -17.64 -23.18 1.65
CA VAL A 214 -16.60 -22.15 1.78
C VAL A 214 -15.37 -22.72 2.47
N HIS A 215 -14.20 -22.22 2.09
CA HIS A 215 -12.94 -22.47 2.75
C HIS A 215 -12.18 -21.17 2.98
N LEU A 216 -11.52 -21.05 4.12
CA LEU A 216 -10.69 -19.92 4.50
C LEU A 216 -9.22 -20.34 4.56
N THR A 217 -8.39 -19.68 3.77
CA THR A 217 -6.95 -19.75 3.92
C THR A 217 -6.47 -18.52 4.71
N MET A 218 -5.80 -18.78 5.85
CA MET A 218 -5.17 -17.79 6.72
C MET A 218 -3.66 -17.83 6.49
N ALA A 219 -3.13 -16.89 5.70
CA ALA A 219 -1.72 -16.84 5.35
C ALA A 219 -0.96 -15.82 6.21
N GLY A 220 0.09 -16.27 6.86
CA GLY A 220 0.93 -15.51 7.79
C GLY A 220 0.96 -16.12 9.18
N GLY A 221 1.57 -15.41 10.11
CA GLY A 221 1.71 -15.83 11.51
C GLY A 221 1.71 -14.63 12.43
N GLY A 222 1.82 -14.86 13.73
CA GLY A 222 1.88 -13.80 14.72
C GLY A 222 1.35 -14.22 16.07
N VAL A 223 1.35 -13.27 17.02
CA VAL A 223 1.01 -13.52 18.42
C VAL A 223 -0.41 -14.06 18.64
N MET A 224 -1.33 -13.82 17.71
CA MET A 224 -2.72 -14.30 17.81
C MET A 224 -2.92 -15.70 17.21
N GLU A 225 -1.94 -16.33 16.57
CA GLU A 225 -2.13 -17.57 15.81
C GLU A 225 -2.74 -18.70 16.65
N ALA A 226 -2.22 -18.91 17.87
CA ALA A 226 -2.73 -19.96 18.77
C ALA A 226 -4.20 -19.69 19.16
N GLN A 227 -4.53 -18.43 19.46
CA GLN A 227 -5.90 -18.01 19.80
C GLN A 227 -6.85 -18.20 18.60
N LEU A 228 -6.40 -17.87 17.39
CA LEU A 228 -7.20 -18.03 16.17
C LEU A 228 -7.48 -19.49 15.85
N LYS A 229 -6.50 -20.38 16.02
CA LYS A 229 -6.69 -21.84 15.89
C LYS A 229 -7.70 -22.36 16.90
N GLN A 230 -7.60 -21.92 18.16
CA GLN A 230 -8.55 -22.28 19.20
C GLN A 230 -9.98 -21.78 18.85
N LEU A 231 -10.11 -20.56 18.34
CA LEU A 231 -11.39 -19.99 17.90
C LEU A 231 -12.06 -20.85 16.79
N THR A 232 -11.29 -21.42 15.86
CA THR A 232 -11.86 -22.31 14.83
C THR A 232 -12.44 -23.58 15.43
N VAL A 233 -11.82 -24.13 16.46
CA VAL A 233 -12.32 -25.32 17.20
C VAL A 233 -13.59 -24.97 17.97
N GLU A 234 -13.62 -23.84 18.68
CA GLU A 234 -14.79 -23.38 19.44
C GLU A 234 -16.01 -23.13 18.56
N LEU A 235 -15.77 -22.67 17.32
CA LEU A 235 -16.81 -22.47 16.32
C LEU A 235 -17.16 -23.73 15.53
N GLY A 236 -16.42 -24.84 15.69
CA GLY A 236 -16.60 -26.10 14.98
C GLY A 236 -16.33 -26.04 13.48
N ILE A 237 -15.40 -25.18 13.04
CA ILE A 237 -15.09 -24.93 11.64
C ILE A 237 -13.63 -25.25 11.25
N GLU A 238 -12.88 -25.92 12.10
CA GLU A 238 -11.45 -26.24 11.90
C GLU A 238 -11.16 -26.93 10.58
N LYS A 239 -12.10 -27.73 10.05
CA LYS A 239 -11.97 -28.41 8.75
C LYS A 239 -12.13 -27.49 7.55
N SER A 240 -12.66 -26.28 7.75
CA SER A 240 -12.91 -25.27 6.71
C SER A 240 -11.92 -24.13 6.78
N VAL A 241 -10.89 -24.19 7.66
CA VAL A 241 -9.87 -23.15 7.80
C VAL A 241 -8.48 -23.78 7.72
N THR A 242 -7.64 -23.24 6.86
CA THR A 242 -6.23 -23.64 6.74
C THR A 242 -5.31 -22.50 7.18
N PHE A 243 -4.43 -22.77 8.13
CA PHE A 243 -3.34 -21.87 8.51
C PHE A 243 -2.07 -22.30 7.80
N THR A 244 -1.50 -21.43 6.96
CA THR A 244 -0.32 -21.78 6.15
C THR A 244 1.01 -21.41 6.81
N GLY A 245 0.98 -20.60 7.87
CA GLY A 245 2.18 -19.90 8.33
C GLY A 245 2.62 -18.82 7.34
N PHE A 246 3.85 -18.35 7.52
CA PHE A 246 4.45 -17.39 6.58
C PHE A 246 4.71 -18.04 5.23
N LEU A 247 4.39 -17.32 4.17
CA LEU A 247 4.62 -17.68 2.79
C LEU A 247 5.55 -16.66 2.14
N SER A 248 6.38 -17.10 1.22
CA SER A 248 7.16 -16.20 0.37
C SER A 248 6.24 -15.33 -0.52
N PRO A 249 6.73 -14.20 -1.06
CA PRO A 249 5.96 -13.36 -1.98
C PRO A 249 5.40 -14.11 -3.20
N SER A 250 6.11 -15.14 -3.69
CA SER A 250 5.63 -15.98 -4.81
C SER A 250 4.52 -16.94 -4.39
N GLU A 251 4.66 -17.59 -3.23
CA GLU A 251 3.66 -18.52 -2.71
C GLU A 251 2.35 -17.83 -2.34
N ILE A 252 2.40 -16.63 -1.74
CA ILE A 252 1.17 -15.87 -1.44
C ILE A 252 0.43 -15.47 -2.71
N ARG A 253 1.15 -15.13 -3.80
CA ARG A 253 0.53 -14.84 -5.10
C ARG A 253 -0.20 -16.07 -5.67
N ILE A 254 0.33 -17.30 -5.48
CA ILE A 254 -0.37 -18.53 -5.88
C ILE A 254 -1.67 -18.69 -5.09
N LYS A 255 -1.66 -18.40 -3.78
CA LYS A 255 -2.90 -18.42 -2.96
C LYS A 255 -3.92 -17.37 -3.42
N MET A 256 -3.47 -16.18 -3.78
CA MET A 256 -4.33 -15.14 -4.32
C MET A 256 -4.96 -15.53 -5.67
N LEU A 257 -4.21 -16.22 -6.55
CA LEU A 257 -4.75 -16.71 -7.81
C LEU A 257 -5.86 -17.75 -7.61
N ALA A 258 -5.79 -18.55 -6.57
CA ALA A 258 -6.80 -19.56 -6.24
C ALA A 258 -8.00 -18.97 -5.46
N ALA A 259 -7.86 -17.83 -4.81
CA ALA A 259 -8.90 -17.24 -3.97
C ALA A 259 -9.94 -16.45 -4.79
N ASP A 260 -11.21 -16.67 -4.52
CA ASP A 260 -12.32 -15.87 -5.06
C ASP A 260 -12.42 -14.52 -4.35
N ILE A 261 -12.34 -14.54 -3.02
CA ILE A 261 -12.52 -13.38 -2.16
C ILE A 261 -11.25 -13.14 -1.35
N PHE A 262 -10.80 -11.90 -1.31
CA PHE A 262 -9.75 -11.46 -0.39
C PHE A 262 -10.33 -10.56 0.70
N LEU A 263 -10.16 -10.96 1.98
CA LEU A 263 -10.60 -10.18 3.13
C LEU A 263 -9.45 -9.34 3.68
N PHE A 264 -9.61 -8.03 3.66
CA PHE A 264 -8.65 -7.09 4.20
C PHE A 264 -9.24 -6.34 5.38
N THR A 265 -9.06 -6.90 6.57
CA THR A 265 -9.75 -6.52 7.80
C THR A 265 -9.02 -5.50 8.67
N SER A 266 -7.80 -5.10 8.30
CA SER A 266 -6.98 -4.13 9.05
C SER A 266 -7.74 -2.83 9.36
N ASP A 267 -7.41 -2.21 10.49
CA ASP A 267 -7.96 -0.92 10.87
C ASP A 267 -7.13 0.27 10.32
N TYR A 268 -7.36 1.47 10.84
CA TYR A 268 -6.72 2.73 10.47
C TYR A 268 -5.19 2.78 10.71
N ARG A 269 -4.61 1.79 11.39
CA ARG A 269 -3.16 1.65 11.62
C ARG A 269 -2.44 1.10 10.38
N GLU A 270 -3.18 0.53 9.42
CA GLU A 270 -2.62 0.14 8.13
C GLU A 270 -2.33 1.38 7.28
N GLY A 271 -1.05 1.69 7.07
CA GLY A 271 -0.63 2.88 6.32
C GLY A 271 -1.01 2.81 4.84
N TRP A 272 -0.60 1.75 4.16
CA TRP A 272 -0.97 1.45 2.77
C TRP A 272 -1.65 0.08 2.67
N GLY A 273 -0.89 -1.00 2.92
CA GLY A 273 -1.33 -2.36 2.77
C GLY A 273 -1.12 -2.89 1.35
N ALA A 274 0.14 -3.07 0.94
CA ALA A 274 0.54 -3.50 -0.40
C ALA A 274 -0.11 -4.81 -0.86
N VAL A 275 -0.48 -5.67 0.08
CA VAL A 275 -1.21 -6.92 -0.18
C VAL A 275 -2.54 -6.68 -0.92
N LEU A 276 -3.15 -5.49 -0.79
CA LEU A 276 -4.34 -5.11 -1.54
C LEU A 276 -4.05 -5.03 -3.05
N ASN A 277 -2.94 -4.39 -3.44
CA ASN A 277 -2.52 -4.33 -4.85
C ASN A 277 -2.33 -5.74 -5.42
N GLU A 278 -1.71 -6.64 -4.66
CA GLU A 278 -1.42 -8.01 -5.07
C GLU A 278 -2.69 -8.84 -5.21
N ALA A 279 -3.63 -8.75 -4.26
CA ALA A 279 -4.92 -9.42 -4.33
C ALA A 279 -5.76 -8.92 -5.53
N MET A 280 -5.80 -7.60 -5.75
CA MET A 280 -6.47 -7.00 -6.91
C MET A 280 -5.83 -7.45 -8.22
N ASN A 281 -4.50 -7.46 -8.33
CA ASN A 281 -3.78 -7.95 -9.51
C ASN A 281 -4.00 -9.46 -9.75
N SER A 282 -4.34 -10.22 -8.72
CA SER A 282 -4.67 -11.65 -8.82
C SER A 282 -6.17 -11.90 -9.08
N GLY A 283 -6.94 -10.86 -9.39
CA GLY A 283 -8.36 -10.96 -9.72
C GLY A 283 -9.25 -11.40 -8.56
N CYS A 284 -8.85 -11.15 -7.30
CA CYS A 284 -9.72 -11.39 -6.16
C CYS A 284 -10.80 -10.33 -6.06
N ALA A 285 -12.03 -10.73 -5.74
CA ALA A 285 -13.04 -9.79 -5.24
C ALA A 285 -12.64 -9.37 -3.83
N VAL A 286 -12.27 -8.10 -3.68
CA VAL A 286 -11.76 -7.60 -2.39
C VAL A 286 -12.89 -7.08 -1.53
N ILE A 287 -12.90 -7.46 -0.24
CA ILE A 287 -13.72 -6.84 0.81
C ILE A 287 -12.76 -6.20 1.81
N ALA A 288 -12.78 -4.87 1.92
CA ALA A 288 -11.78 -4.14 2.68
C ALA A 288 -12.38 -3.10 3.64
N SER A 289 -11.70 -2.88 4.77
CA SER A 289 -12.01 -1.82 5.72
C SER A 289 -11.66 -0.44 5.14
N SER A 290 -12.57 0.51 5.27
CA SER A 290 -12.33 1.91 4.86
C SER A 290 -11.25 2.63 5.69
N GLY A 291 -10.77 2.03 6.78
CA GLY A 291 -9.69 2.57 7.60
C GLY A 291 -8.31 2.46 6.93
N ILE A 292 -8.13 1.51 6.03
CA ILE A 292 -6.86 1.21 5.36
C ILE A 292 -6.48 2.31 4.37
N GLY A 293 -5.23 2.76 4.42
CA GLY A 293 -4.77 3.92 3.66
C GLY A 293 -4.86 3.78 2.14
N ALA A 294 -4.68 2.58 1.57
CA ALA A 294 -4.79 2.35 0.13
C ALA A 294 -6.26 2.31 -0.36
N VAL A 295 -7.19 1.93 0.51
CA VAL A 295 -8.59 1.64 0.10
C VAL A 295 -9.26 2.80 -0.62
N PRO A 296 -9.23 4.07 -0.15
CA PRO A 296 -9.86 5.15 -0.89
C PRO A 296 -9.23 5.46 -2.25
N TYR A 297 -7.97 5.07 -2.47
CA TYR A 297 -7.29 5.25 -3.76
C TYR A 297 -7.56 4.08 -4.73
N LEU A 298 -7.59 2.86 -4.22
CA LEU A 298 -7.64 1.65 -5.05
C LEU A 298 -9.06 1.14 -5.28
N LEU A 299 -9.96 1.28 -4.28
CA LEU A 299 -11.28 0.68 -4.33
C LEU A 299 -12.40 1.71 -4.49
N GLN A 300 -13.32 1.38 -5.37
CA GLN A 300 -14.61 2.02 -5.52
C GLN A 300 -15.69 0.99 -5.20
N HIS A 301 -16.46 1.23 -4.11
CA HIS A 301 -17.44 0.29 -3.60
C HIS A 301 -18.45 -0.16 -4.65
N GLY A 302 -18.65 -1.48 -4.79
CA GLY A 302 -19.56 -2.10 -5.74
C GLY A 302 -19.08 -2.11 -7.20
N LYS A 303 -17.95 -1.45 -7.52
CA LYS A 303 -17.36 -1.44 -8.86
C LYS A 303 -16.17 -2.40 -9.01
N ASN A 304 -15.16 -2.26 -8.15
CA ASN A 304 -13.95 -3.07 -8.17
C ASN A 304 -13.59 -3.67 -6.80
N GLY A 305 -14.52 -3.67 -5.87
CA GLY A 305 -14.43 -4.25 -4.53
C GLY A 305 -15.59 -3.81 -3.66
N MET A 306 -15.69 -4.38 -2.48
CA MET A 306 -16.66 -4.00 -1.46
C MET A 306 -15.93 -3.31 -0.31
N VAL A 307 -16.34 -2.12 0.06
CA VAL A 307 -15.73 -1.35 1.14
C VAL A 307 -16.73 -1.21 2.28
N TYR A 308 -16.35 -1.70 3.46
CA TYR A 308 -17.15 -1.54 4.67
C TYR A 308 -16.55 -0.47 5.60
N ARG A 309 -17.39 0.11 6.44
CA ARG A 309 -16.95 1.11 7.41
C ARG A 309 -16.01 0.47 8.43
N ASN A 310 -14.86 1.08 8.68
CA ASN A 310 -13.89 0.61 9.66
C ASN A 310 -14.56 0.22 10.99
N GLY A 311 -14.30 -1.02 11.45
CA GLY A 311 -14.91 -1.60 12.66
C GLY A 311 -16.37 -2.10 12.51
N ASN A 312 -17.02 -1.96 11.34
CA ASN A 312 -18.36 -2.48 11.10
C ASN A 312 -18.33 -3.93 10.60
N VAL A 313 -18.04 -4.86 11.50
CA VAL A 313 -17.95 -6.30 11.22
C VAL A 313 -19.25 -6.85 10.64
N LYS A 314 -20.41 -6.30 11.03
CA LYS A 314 -21.70 -6.72 10.49
C LYS A 314 -21.79 -6.45 8.99
N GLU A 315 -21.45 -5.24 8.55
CA GLU A 315 -21.44 -4.86 7.13
C GLU A 315 -20.45 -5.70 6.33
N MET A 316 -19.26 -5.99 6.90
CA MET A 316 -18.29 -6.90 6.29
C MET A 316 -18.88 -8.29 6.05
N LYS A 317 -19.52 -8.89 7.06
CA LYS A 317 -20.15 -10.21 6.98
C LYS A 317 -21.29 -10.24 5.96
N GLU A 318 -22.06 -9.17 5.85
CA GLU A 318 -23.11 -9.02 4.83
C GLU A 318 -22.50 -9.06 3.41
N TYR A 319 -21.39 -8.37 3.18
CA TYR A 319 -20.69 -8.39 1.89
C TYR A 319 -20.06 -9.76 1.58
N VAL A 320 -19.49 -10.41 2.58
CA VAL A 320 -18.96 -11.78 2.43
C VAL A 320 -20.08 -12.74 2.00
N SER A 321 -21.26 -12.66 2.64
CA SER A 321 -22.43 -13.46 2.28
C SER A 321 -22.91 -13.17 0.85
N GLN A 322 -23.04 -11.89 0.52
CA GLN A 322 -23.45 -11.47 -0.82
C GLN A 322 -22.54 -12.02 -1.93
N LEU A 323 -21.22 -11.92 -1.75
CA LEU A 323 -20.28 -12.40 -2.77
C LEU A 323 -20.19 -13.93 -2.82
N ALA A 324 -20.37 -14.61 -1.68
CA ALA A 324 -20.42 -16.07 -1.65
C ALA A 324 -21.68 -16.65 -2.33
N GLU A 325 -22.80 -15.93 -2.30
CA GLU A 325 -24.07 -16.31 -2.90
C GLU A 325 -24.20 -15.87 -4.38
N ASP A 326 -23.47 -14.82 -4.79
CA ASP A 326 -23.47 -14.27 -6.16
C ASP A 326 -22.08 -14.32 -6.80
N ARG A 327 -21.74 -15.47 -7.40
CA ARG A 327 -20.46 -15.67 -8.11
C ARG A 327 -20.28 -14.70 -9.28
N ASN A 328 -21.33 -14.28 -9.95
CA ASN A 328 -21.23 -13.35 -11.07
C ASN A 328 -20.77 -11.97 -10.59
N THR A 329 -21.32 -11.48 -9.48
CA THR A 329 -20.84 -10.24 -8.86
C THR A 329 -19.41 -10.40 -8.34
N CYS A 330 -19.07 -11.53 -7.70
CA CYS A 330 -17.70 -11.82 -7.26
C CYS A 330 -16.71 -11.75 -8.44
N ARG A 331 -16.97 -12.48 -9.54
CA ARG A 331 -16.18 -12.45 -10.77
C ARG A 331 -16.02 -11.05 -11.34
N ARG A 332 -17.11 -10.31 -11.50
CA ARG A 332 -17.11 -8.94 -12.03
C ARG A 332 -16.23 -7.99 -11.19
N LEU A 333 -16.32 -8.07 -9.88
CA LEU A 333 -15.50 -7.25 -8.98
C LEU A 333 -14.02 -7.62 -9.10
N GLY A 334 -13.67 -8.90 -9.16
CA GLY A 334 -12.30 -9.38 -9.35
C GLY A 334 -11.69 -8.93 -10.68
N MET A 335 -12.45 -9.02 -11.78
CA MET A 335 -12.01 -8.51 -13.09
C MET A 335 -11.74 -7.00 -13.04
N ASN A 336 -12.64 -6.22 -12.46
CA ASN A 336 -12.48 -4.77 -12.35
C ASN A 336 -11.34 -4.38 -11.39
N ALA A 337 -11.08 -5.19 -10.35
CA ALA A 337 -9.93 -5.02 -9.47
C ALA A 337 -8.62 -5.19 -10.27
N TYR A 338 -8.50 -6.28 -11.04
CA TYR A 338 -7.36 -6.53 -11.92
C TYR A 338 -7.14 -5.36 -12.90
N GLU A 339 -8.19 -4.91 -13.59
CA GLU A 339 -8.12 -3.79 -14.53
C GLU A 339 -7.67 -2.48 -13.88
N THR A 340 -8.07 -2.23 -12.63
CA THR A 340 -7.62 -1.05 -11.87
C THR A 340 -6.11 -1.05 -11.67
N ILE A 341 -5.52 -2.20 -11.32
CA ILE A 341 -4.07 -2.32 -11.16
C ILE A 341 -3.39 -2.26 -12.54
N ARG A 342 -3.90 -2.99 -13.53
CA ARG A 342 -3.33 -3.04 -14.88
C ARG A 342 -3.22 -1.66 -15.53
N THR A 343 -4.26 -0.85 -15.38
CA THR A 343 -4.36 0.42 -16.14
C THR A 343 -3.99 1.66 -15.33
N LYS A 344 -3.98 1.59 -14.01
CA LYS A 344 -3.90 2.79 -13.19
C LYS A 344 -2.89 2.73 -12.06
N TRP A 345 -2.94 1.72 -11.17
CA TRP A 345 -2.15 1.68 -9.94
C TRP A 345 -1.00 0.67 -10.03
N ASN A 346 -0.14 0.82 -11.02
CA ASN A 346 1.06 0.01 -11.23
C ASN A 346 2.33 0.89 -11.29
N ALA A 347 3.48 0.23 -11.29
CA ALA A 347 4.79 0.88 -11.26
C ALA A 347 5.06 1.74 -12.50
N ASP A 348 4.66 1.27 -13.68
CA ASP A 348 4.90 1.99 -14.95
C ASP A 348 4.08 3.28 -15.02
N THR A 349 2.81 3.22 -14.64
CA THR A 349 1.94 4.40 -14.55
C THR A 349 2.47 5.39 -13.51
N ALA A 350 2.93 4.89 -12.36
CA ALA A 350 3.49 5.74 -11.31
C ALA A 350 4.76 6.46 -11.77
N ALA A 351 5.68 5.76 -12.45
CA ALA A 351 6.90 6.35 -13.00
C ALA A 351 6.57 7.40 -14.07
N SER A 352 5.74 7.06 -15.05
CA SER A 352 5.31 7.98 -16.12
C SER A 352 4.67 9.24 -15.57
N ASN A 353 3.74 9.09 -14.62
CA ASN A 353 3.03 10.22 -14.02
C ASN A 353 3.97 11.10 -13.18
N LEU A 354 4.86 10.50 -12.38
CA LEU A 354 5.82 11.26 -11.58
C LEU A 354 6.80 12.03 -12.48
N LEU A 355 7.34 11.41 -13.53
CA LEU A 355 8.21 12.08 -14.51
C LEU A 355 7.50 13.28 -15.17
N ARG A 356 6.21 13.14 -15.50
CA ARG A 356 5.41 14.25 -16.03
C ARG A 356 5.26 15.38 -15.02
N VAL A 357 4.94 15.07 -13.75
CA VAL A 357 4.84 16.06 -12.67
C VAL A 357 6.17 16.78 -12.46
N ILE A 358 7.29 16.06 -12.43
CA ILE A 358 8.62 16.64 -12.28
C ILE A 358 8.91 17.63 -13.41
N ARG A 359 8.70 17.23 -14.67
CA ARG A 359 8.91 18.10 -15.83
C ARG A 359 8.03 19.35 -15.79
N SER A 360 6.77 19.21 -15.37
CA SER A 360 5.85 20.35 -15.25
C SER A 360 6.28 21.36 -14.18
N ILE A 361 6.84 20.86 -13.06
CA ILE A 361 7.40 21.73 -12.01
C ILE A 361 8.63 22.47 -12.53
N GLN A 362 9.53 21.80 -13.26
CA GLN A 362 10.73 22.42 -13.84
C GLN A 362 10.40 23.51 -14.88
N THR A 363 9.24 23.42 -15.54
CA THR A 363 8.76 24.42 -16.50
C THR A 363 7.86 25.50 -15.85
N GLU A 364 7.83 25.59 -14.50
CA GLU A 364 7.04 26.55 -13.73
C GLU A 364 5.51 26.46 -13.97
N ASN A 365 5.03 25.34 -14.50
CA ASN A 365 3.61 25.07 -14.72
C ASN A 365 3.20 23.72 -14.10
N PRO A 366 3.12 23.62 -12.77
CA PRO A 366 2.91 22.33 -12.08
C PRO A 366 1.58 21.69 -12.43
N GLU A 367 1.62 20.57 -13.15
CA GLU A 367 0.47 19.77 -13.50
C GLU A 367 0.50 18.42 -12.77
N ALA A 368 -0.61 18.05 -12.16
CA ALA A 368 -0.79 16.72 -11.59
C ALA A 368 -1.24 15.71 -12.66
N ALA A 369 -1.07 14.42 -12.39
CA ALA A 369 -1.76 13.40 -13.15
C ALA A 369 -3.29 13.57 -13.03
N PRO A 370 -4.09 13.21 -14.03
CA PRO A 370 -5.55 13.37 -13.97
C PRO A 370 -6.17 12.49 -12.89
N ASP A 371 -5.63 11.28 -12.69
CA ASP A 371 -6.00 10.35 -11.62
C ASP A 371 -4.84 9.38 -11.33
N GLY A 372 -5.02 8.49 -10.34
CA GLY A 372 -4.03 7.49 -9.96
C GLY A 372 -2.80 8.08 -9.26
N PRO A 373 -1.63 7.40 -9.34
CA PRO A 373 -0.39 7.89 -8.76
C PRO A 373 -0.01 9.25 -9.32
N ALA A 374 0.53 10.13 -8.47
CA ALA A 374 0.91 11.52 -8.78
C ALA A 374 -0.25 12.44 -9.23
N SER A 375 -1.51 12.05 -9.05
CA SER A 375 -2.64 12.99 -9.09
C SER A 375 -2.63 13.88 -7.83
N ARG A 376 -3.40 14.98 -7.83
CA ARG A 376 -3.55 15.80 -6.62
C ARG A 376 -4.13 14.96 -5.49
N ALA A 377 -3.46 14.97 -4.33
CA ALA A 377 -3.96 14.27 -3.16
C ALA A 377 -5.17 14.99 -2.59
N GLU A 378 -6.32 14.33 -2.54
CA GLU A 378 -7.51 14.86 -1.88
C GLU A 378 -7.34 14.83 -0.36
N ILE A 379 -7.90 15.83 0.32
CA ILE A 379 -7.88 15.92 1.78
C ILE A 379 -9.04 15.10 2.34
N ILE A 380 -8.79 13.81 2.55
CA ILE A 380 -9.76 12.87 3.11
C ILE A 380 -9.48 12.69 4.59
N ALA A 381 -10.34 13.24 5.45
CA ALA A 381 -10.20 13.05 6.89
C ALA A 381 -10.38 11.57 7.27
N PRO A 382 -9.60 11.04 8.23
CA PRO A 382 -9.81 9.72 8.78
C PRO A 382 -11.27 9.52 9.21
N GLY A 383 -11.84 8.35 8.88
CA GLY A 383 -13.27 8.05 9.09
C GLY A 383 -14.22 8.56 7.98
N LYS A 384 -13.76 9.41 7.06
CA LYS A 384 -14.53 9.85 5.89
C LYS A 384 -14.26 9.04 4.62
N GLY A 385 -13.24 8.19 4.61
CA GLY A 385 -12.89 7.34 3.46
C GLY A 385 -14.01 6.42 2.99
N TYR A 386 -14.88 5.99 3.90
CA TYR A 386 -16.07 5.20 3.54
C TYR A 386 -17.02 5.95 2.60
N ALA A 387 -17.28 7.22 2.88
CA ALA A 387 -18.11 8.04 2.01
C ALA A 387 -17.42 8.37 0.68
N TYR A 388 -16.10 8.47 0.69
CA TYR A 388 -15.30 8.71 -0.52
C TYR A 388 -15.39 7.53 -1.51
N THR A 389 -15.27 6.30 -1.05
CA THR A 389 -15.29 5.11 -1.90
C THR A 389 -16.69 4.81 -2.48
N ARG A 390 -17.73 5.43 -1.97
CA ARG A 390 -19.14 5.26 -2.43
C ARG A 390 -19.60 6.31 -3.44
N LYS A 391 -18.76 7.28 -3.75
CA LYS A 391 -19.03 8.26 -4.81
C LYS A 391 -18.79 7.61 -6.19
#